data_01fcec10a84002168a7482ffcf71269e
#
_entry.id   01fcec10a84002168a7482ffcf71269e
#
_cell.length_a   1.000
_cell.length_b   1.000
_cell.length_c   1.000
_cell.angle_alpha   90.00
_cell.angle_beta   90.00
_cell.angle_gamma   90.00
#
_symmetry.space_group_name_H-M   'P 1'
#
loop_
_entity.id
_entity.type
_entity.pdbx_description
1 polymer ?
#
loop_
_entity_poly.entity_id
_entity_poly.type
_entity_poly.pdbx_seq_one_letter_code
_entity_poly.pdbx_strand_id
1 'polypeptide(L)'
;TGYKGMGKTDFMAILANKAIDNGMIVVMVTEIKASIELVKYLSTLDNVFLIYDEFGKNFSWQLQEKMLTMFNNLEGRNRFMAITENRLSDISDLFLDRPGRIHYLLEFETTDNETIEEYCKYHNISEKLTKEILVSASKIANFSFDFLKGIEAEHSIYPDDTLEEMLKYLNLKKLQNNRYLDIYKIEKVIRDR
;
A
#
# COMPACT_ATOMS: atom_id res chain seq x y z
N THR A 1 -0.35 -2.03 -6.35
CA THR A 1 -0.23 -0.55 -6.41
C THR A 1 -1.20 0.10 -5.44
N GLY A 2 -1.11 1.43 -5.26
CA GLY A 2 -2.06 2.22 -4.45
C GLY A 2 -1.36 3.26 -3.57
N TYR A 3 -2.16 4.13 -2.93
CA TYR A 3 -1.65 5.24 -2.14
C TYR A 3 -0.72 4.80 -0.99
N LYS A 4 0.11 5.73 -0.51
CA LYS A 4 0.96 5.51 0.67
C LYS A 4 0.11 5.22 1.90
N GLY A 5 0.62 4.34 2.78
CA GLY A 5 -0.06 4.01 4.03
C GLY A 5 -1.25 3.07 3.91
N MET A 6 -1.47 2.45 2.73
CA MET A 6 -2.59 1.53 2.49
C MET A 6 -2.27 0.06 2.78
N GLY A 7 -1.15 -0.23 3.44
CA GLY A 7 -0.79 -1.58 3.86
C GLY A 7 -0.11 -2.43 2.79
N LYS A 8 0.38 -1.87 1.69
CA LYS A 8 1.10 -2.63 0.64
C LYS A 8 2.28 -3.41 1.20
N THR A 9 3.14 -2.76 1.98
CA THR A 9 4.33 -3.39 2.58
C THR A 9 3.93 -4.43 3.63
N ASP A 10 2.87 -4.19 4.42
CA ASP A 10 2.31 -5.17 5.36
C ASP A 10 1.82 -6.42 4.61
N PHE A 11 1.13 -6.23 3.50
CA PHE A 11 0.69 -7.34 2.65
C PHE A 11 1.87 -8.15 2.09
N MET A 12 2.96 -7.48 1.68
CA MET A 12 4.19 -8.17 1.28
C MET A 12 4.78 -8.98 2.43
N ALA A 13 4.75 -8.47 3.66
CA ALA A 13 5.21 -9.20 4.83
C ALA A 13 4.38 -10.47 5.10
N ILE A 14 3.06 -10.41 4.91
CA ILE A 14 2.18 -11.58 5.01
C ILE A 14 2.52 -12.62 3.96
N LEU A 15 2.73 -12.19 2.70
CA LEU A 15 3.12 -13.09 1.61
C LEU A 15 4.50 -13.69 1.86
N ALA A 16 5.45 -12.91 2.39
CA ALA A 16 6.78 -13.37 2.75
C ALA A 16 6.74 -14.48 3.80
N ASN A 17 5.98 -14.28 4.89
CA ASN A 17 5.80 -15.30 5.92
C ASN A 17 5.19 -16.58 5.33
N LYS A 18 4.17 -16.45 4.50
CA LYS A 18 3.54 -17.58 3.83
C LYS A 18 4.49 -18.31 2.88
N ALA A 19 5.38 -17.59 2.20
CA ALA A 19 6.41 -18.18 1.35
C ALA A 19 7.45 -18.96 2.20
N ILE A 20 7.88 -18.41 3.33
CA ILE A 20 8.79 -19.08 4.27
C ILE A 20 8.16 -20.37 4.80
N ASP A 21 6.89 -20.34 5.20
CA ASP A 21 6.16 -21.53 5.68
C ASP A 21 6.06 -22.62 4.60
N ASN A 22 6.12 -22.24 3.31
CA ASN A 22 6.19 -23.17 2.18
C ASN A 22 7.63 -23.51 1.76
N GLY A 23 8.62 -23.20 2.58
CA GLY A 23 10.03 -23.54 2.35
C GLY A 23 10.73 -22.70 1.29
N MET A 24 10.19 -21.54 0.93
CA MET A 24 10.83 -20.62 -0.03
C MET A 24 11.85 -19.73 0.66
N ILE A 25 12.90 -19.37 -0.06
CA ILE A 25 13.83 -18.29 0.36
C ILE A 25 13.19 -16.96 -0.01
N VAL A 26 13.05 -16.06 0.98
CA VAL A 26 12.52 -14.71 0.74
C VAL A 26 13.67 -13.72 0.67
N VAL A 27 13.73 -12.93 -0.39
CA VAL A 27 14.72 -11.88 -0.60
C VAL A 27 14.00 -10.56 -0.85
N MET A 28 14.16 -9.61 0.07
CA MET A 28 13.66 -8.25 -0.10
C MET A 28 14.77 -7.36 -0.66
N VAL A 29 14.53 -6.76 -1.80
CA VAL A 29 15.47 -5.86 -2.48
C VAL A 29 15.04 -4.41 -2.20
N THR A 30 15.75 -3.76 -1.28
CA THR A 30 15.39 -2.42 -0.79
C THR A 30 16.24 -1.28 -1.36
N GLU A 31 17.42 -1.57 -1.86
CA GLU A 31 18.33 -0.56 -2.40
C GLU A 31 19.00 -0.99 -3.71
N ILE A 32 19.21 -0.03 -4.59
CA ILE A 32 19.73 -0.24 -5.94
C ILE A 32 21.22 0.00 -6.03
N LYS A 33 21.92 -0.34 -5.09
CA LYS A 33 23.28 -0.80 -5.39
C LYS A 33 23.27 -2.27 -5.86
N ALA A 34 22.09 -2.79 -6.12
CA ALA A 34 21.90 -4.07 -6.78
C ALA A 34 22.47 -3.96 -8.18
N SER A 35 23.71 -4.34 -8.32
CA SER A 35 24.37 -4.47 -9.60
C SER A 35 23.58 -5.46 -10.46
N ILE A 36 23.70 -5.33 -11.78
CA ILE A 36 23.16 -6.33 -12.72
C ILE A 36 23.60 -7.75 -12.33
N GLU A 37 24.73 -7.87 -11.64
CA GLU A 37 25.28 -9.14 -11.14
C GLU A 37 24.44 -9.73 -10.02
N LEU A 38 23.99 -8.94 -9.05
CA LEU A 38 23.07 -9.45 -8.01
C LEU A 38 21.78 -9.94 -8.64
N VAL A 39 21.25 -9.18 -9.58
CA VAL A 39 20.05 -9.52 -10.32
C VAL A 39 20.23 -10.83 -11.09
N LYS A 40 21.36 -11.01 -11.77
CA LYS A 40 21.73 -12.26 -12.44
C LYS A 40 21.88 -13.40 -11.43
N TYR A 41 22.53 -13.17 -10.32
CA TYR A 41 22.67 -14.18 -9.26
C TYR A 41 21.31 -14.60 -8.72
N LEU A 42 20.44 -13.67 -8.35
CA LEU A 42 19.08 -13.98 -7.90
C LEU A 42 18.29 -14.76 -8.96
N SER A 43 18.58 -14.53 -10.24
CA SER A 43 17.97 -15.29 -11.34
C SER A 43 18.43 -16.74 -11.43
N THR A 44 19.49 -17.13 -10.74
CA THR A 44 19.94 -18.53 -10.68
C THR A 44 19.32 -19.32 -9.54
N LEU A 45 18.70 -18.62 -8.55
CA LEU A 45 18.11 -19.28 -7.39
C LEU A 45 16.77 -19.91 -7.77
N ASP A 46 16.54 -21.11 -7.24
CA ASP A 46 15.24 -21.77 -7.27
C ASP A 46 14.54 -21.65 -5.92
N ASN A 47 13.23 -21.84 -5.90
CA ASN A 47 12.41 -21.79 -4.70
C ASN A 47 12.55 -20.47 -3.94
N VAL A 48 12.46 -19.34 -4.66
CA VAL A 48 12.70 -18.00 -4.12
C VAL A 48 11.52 -17.08 -4.34
N PHE A 49 11.20 -16.29 -3.32
CA PHE A 49 10.28 -15.17 -3.41
C PHE A 49 11.07 -13.85 -3.34
N LEU A 50 11.06 -13.10 -4.44
CA LEU A 50 11.72 -11.81 -4.58
C LEU A 50 10.71 -10.69 -4.36
N ILE A 51 11.00 -9.78 -3.44
CA ILE A 51 10.14 -8.62 -3.16
C ILE A 51 10.90 -7.34 -3.51
N TYR A 52 10.30 -6.53 -4.35
CA TYR A 52 10.79 -5.20 -4.73
C TYR A 52 9.84 -4.14 -4.22
N ASP A 53 10.21 -3.49 -3.11
CA ASP A 53 9.39 -2.44 -2.51
C ASP A 53 9.72 -1.08 -3.12
N GLU A 54 8.70 -0.26 -3.37
CA GLU A 54 8.80 1.04 -4.05
C GLU A 54 9.63 0.96 -5.36
N PHE A 55 9.24 0.04 -6.26
CA PHE A 55 10.00 -0.34 -7.44
C PHE A 55 10.36 0.84 -8.35
N GLY A 56 9.41 1.69 -8.71
CA GLY A 56 9.65 2.84 -9.58
C GLY A 56 10.56 3.90 -8.96
N LYS A 57 10.51 4.04 -7.63
CA LYS A 57 11.42 4.95 -6.91
C LYS A 57 12.84 4.40 -6.87
N ASN A 58 12.96 3.11 -6.70
CA ASN A 58 14.22 2.43 -6.50
C ASN A 58 14.89 1.99 -7.81
N PHE A 59 14.16 1.79 -8.91
CA PHE A 59 14.69 1.29 -10.18
C PHE A 59 14.38 2.25 -11.32
N SER A 60 15.44 2.88 -11.89
CA SER A 60 15.28 3.72 -13.06
C SER A 60 14.69 2.93 -14.24
N TRP A 61 14.02 3.60 -15.16
CA TRP A 61 13.41 2.97 -16.35
C TRP A 61 14.39 2.07 -17.12
N GLN A 62 15.62 2.53 -17.29
CA GLN A 62 16.67 1.76 -17.97
C GLN A 62 17.03 0.47 -17.22
N LEU A 63 16.99 0.49 -15.88
CA LEU A 63 17.24 -0.68 -15.07
C LEU A 63 16.03 -1.62 -15.08
N GLN A 64 14.82 -1.07 -15.03
CA GLN A 64 13.59 -1.84 -15.18
C GLN A 64 13.58 -2.62 -16.50
N GLU A 65 13.95 -1.99 -17.63
CA GLU A 65 14.07 -2.66 -18.92
C GLU A 65 15.08 -3.83 -18.92
N LYS A 66 16.22 -3.63 -18.26
CA LYS A 66 17.21 -4.73 -18.12
C LYS A 66 16.70 -5.87 -17.25
N MET A 67 15.86 -5.57 -16.28
CA MET A 67 15.24 -6.61 -15.44
C MET A 67 14.19 -7.43 -16.18
N LEU A 68 13.61 -6.92 -17.26
CA LEU A 68 12.63 -7.65 -18.06
C LEU A 68 13.13 -9.02 -18.54
N THR A 69 14.41 -9.12 -18.91
CA THR A 69 15.00 -10.39 -19.36
C THR A 69 14.99 -11.45 -18.26
N MET A 70 15.01 -11.01 -17.00
CA MET A 70 14.95 -11.91 -15.84
C MET A 70 13.53 -12.37 -15.56
N PHE A 71 12.56 -11.48 -15.73
CA PHE A 71 11.15 -11.81 -15.57
C PHE A 71 10.67 -12.79 -16.66
N ASN A 72 11.27 -12.75 -17.86
CA ASN A 72 10.94 -13.68 -18.95
C ASN A 72 11.51 -15.10 -18.73
N ASN A 73 12.51 -15.28 -17.89
CA ASN A 73 13.21 -16.58 -17.67
C ASN A 73 12.70 -17.31 -16.42
N LEU A 74 11.46 -17.10 -16.04
CA LEU A 74 10.87 -17.73 -14.85
C LEU A 74 10.30 -19.12 -15.11
N GLU A 75 10.22 -19.54 -16.35
CA GLU A 75 9.66 -20.84 -16.73
C GLU A 75 10.46 -22.00 -16.12
N GLY A 76 9.75 -22.91 -15.49
CA GLY A 76 10.31 -24.15 -14.94
C GLY A 76 10.98 -24.06 -13.58
N ARG A 77 10.95 -22.89 -12.92
CA ARG A 77 11.52 -22.68 -11.58
C ARG A 77 10.44 -22.19 -10.62
N ASN A 78 10.44 -22.70 -9.39
CA ASN A 78 9.50 -22.23 -8.36
C ASN A 78 9.94 -20.84 -7.87
N ARG A 79 9.58 -19.79 -8.60
CA ARG A 79 9.92 -18.40 -8.28
C ARG A 79 8.68 -17.55 -8.22
N PHE A 80 8.64 -16.73 -7.21
CA PHE A 80 7.62 -15.71 -7.03
C PHE A 80 8.29 -14.34 -7.03
N MET A 81 7.65 -13.36 -7.65
CA MET A 81 8.11 -11.97 -7.58
C MET A 81 6.93 -11.07 -7.26
N ALA A 82 7.14 -10.14 -6.35
CA ALA A 82 6.20 -9.11 -6.02
C ALA A 82 6.85 -7.73 -6.09
N ILE A 83 6.12 -6.80 -6.63
CA ILE A 83 6.52 -5.39 -6.78
C ILE A 83 5.48 -4.55 -6.06
N THR A 84 5.91 -3.63 -5.21
CA THR A 84 5.02 -2.58 -4.72
C THR A 84 5.34 -1.25 -5.40
N GLU A 85 4.31 -0.46 -5.65
CA GLU A 85 4.45 0.89 -6.17
C GLU A 85 3.27 1.77 -5.75
N ASN A 86 3.52 3.08 -5.64
CA ASN A 86 2.47 4.03 -5.29
C ASN A 86 1.64 4.44 -6.51
N ARG A 87 2.24 4.47 -7.68
CA ARG A 87 1.58 4.82 -8.94
C ARG A 87 1.97 3.83 -10.02
N LEU A 88 0.98 3.33 -10.74
CA LEU A 88 1.24 2.41 -11.84
C LEU A 88 2.10 3.05 -12.94
N SER A 89 1.99 4.37 -13.13
CA SER A 89 2.82 5.15 -14.06
C SER A 89 4.32 5.14 -13.75
N ASP A 90 4.72 4.73 -12.56
CA ASP A 90 6.14 4.67 -12.16
C ASP A 90 6.78 3.31 -12.53
N ILE A 91 5.97 2.39 -13.06
CA ILE A 91 6.39 1.10 -13.61
C ILE A 91 6.42 1.23 -15.14
N SER A 92 7.50 0.74 -15.77
CA SER A 92 7.62 0.75 -17.23
C SER A 92 6.46 -0.01 -17.89
N ASP A 93 5.86 0.57 -18.93
CA ASP A 93 4.78 -0.03 -19.73
C ASP A 93 5.18 -1.43 -20.27
N LEU A 94 6.48 -1.65 -20.45
CA LEU A 94 7.00 -2.93 -20.87
C LEU A 94 6.71 -4.07 -19.87
N PHE A 95 6.44 -3.77 -18.59
CA PHE A 95 5.96 -4.77 -17.62
C PHE A 95 4.46 -5.00 -17.73
N LEU A 96 3.71 -3.97 -18.10
CA LEU A 96 2.24 -3.97 -18.09
C LEU A 96 1.65 -4.53 -19.38
N ASP A 97 2.25 -4.19 -20.53
CA ASP A 97 1.69 -4.44 -21.86
C ASP A 97 1.80 -5.90 -22.36
N ARG A 98 2.47 -6.78 -21.62
CA ARG A 98 2.61 -8.17 -22.02
C ARG A 98 1.96 -9.13 -21.05
N PRO A 99 0.96 -9.92 -21.51
CA PRO A 99 0.42 -11.02 -20.72
C PRO A 99 1.54 -11.96 -20.26
N GLY A 100 1.53 -12.31 -18.98
CA GLY A 100 2.50 -13.24 -18.38
C GLY A 100 3.69 -12.60 -17.68
N ARG A 101 3.87 -11.26 -17.74
CA ARG A 101 4.89 -10.57 -16.93
C ARG A 101 4.38 -10.20 -15.55
N ILE A 102 3.26 -9.50 -15.49
CA ILE A 102 2.51 -9.29 -14.26
C ILE A 102 1.27 -10.18 -14.35
N HIS A 103 1.17 -11.15 -13.46
CA HIS A 103 0.07 -12.10 -13.44
C HIS A 103 -1.12 -11.56 -12.65
N TYR A 104 -0.85 -10.88 -11.52
CA TYR A 104 -1.84 -10.26 -10.66
C TYR A 104 -1.49 -8.80 -10.42
N LEU A 105 -2.41 -7.91 -10.72
CA LEU A 105 -2.35 -6.51 -10.33
C LEU A 105 -3.35 -6.29 -9.21
N LEU A 106 -2.86 -5.92 -8.03
CA LEU A 106 -3.68 -5.58 -6.88
C LEU A 106 -3.62 -4.08 -6.65
N GLU A 107 -4.79 -3.46 -6.51
CA GLU A 107 -4.93 -2.06 -6.21
C GLU A 107 -5.39 -1.89 -4.76
N PHE A 108 -4.61 -1.15 -3.98
CA PHE A 108 -4.92 -0.78 -2.61
C PHE A 108 -5.57 0.60 -2.66
N GLU A 109 -6.88 0.60 -2.60
CA GLU A 109 -7.70 1.81 -2.60
C GLU A 109 -7.74 2.47 -1.21
N THR A 110 -8.42 3.61 -1.12
CA THR A 110 -8.65 4.27 0.17
C THR A 110 -9.47 3.38 1.09
N THR A 111 -9.18 3.46 2.40
CA THR A 111 -9.88 2.69 3.41
C THR A 111 -11.36 3.07 3.44
N ASP A 112 -12.25 2.12 3.17
CA ASP A 112 -13.69 2.32 3.24
C ASP A 112 -14.22 2.21 4.70
N ASN A 113 -15.47 2.55 4.88
CA ASN A 113 -16.08 2.54 6.21
C ASN A 113 -16.13 1.15 6.82
N GLU A 114 -16.38 0.11 6.02
CA GLU A 114 -16.46 -1.28 6.47
C GLU A 114 -15.09 -1.73 7.02
N THR A 115 -14.03 -1.45 6.29
CA THR A 115 -12.66 -1.74 6.72
C THR A 115 -12.27 -0.99 8.00
N ILE A 116 -12.70 0.29 8.14
CA ILE A 116 -12.47 1.06 9.37
C ILE A 116 -13.20 0.40 10.56
N GLU A 117 -14.46 0.01 10.39
CA GLU A 117 -15.25 -0.63 11.43
C GLU A 117 -14.66 -1.98 11.83
N GLU A 118 -14.25 -2.81 10.87
CA GLU A 118 -13.59 -4.09 11.12
C GLU A 118 -12.28 -3.92 11.88
N TYR A 119 -11.45 -2.96 11.46
CA TYR A 119 -10.21 -2.64 12.15
C TYR A 119 -10.45 -2.20 13.60
N CYS A 120 -11.37 -1.27 13.81
CA CYS A 120 -11.71 -0.78 15.14
C CYS A 120 -12.25 -1.90 16.05
N LYS A 121 -13.07 -2.77 15.50
CA LYS A 121 -13.59 -3.94 16.22
C LYS A 121 -12.49 -4.93 16.59
N TYR A 122 -11.58 -5.23 15.66
CA TYR A 122 -10.46 -6.13 15.89
C TYR A 122 -9.52 -5.63 17.00
N HIS A 123 -9.28 -4.33 17.04
CA HIS A 123 -8.41 -3.67 18.04
C HIS A 123 -9.16 -3.21 19.29
N ASN A 124 -10.43 -3.61 19.47
CA ASN A 124 -11.28 -3.27 20.63
C ASN A 124 -11.41 -1.76 20.87
N ILE A 125 -11.40 -0.96 19.81
CA ILE A 125 -11.65 0.49 19.86
C ILE A 125 -13.13 0.71 20.18
N SER A 126 -13.42 1.66 21.08
CA SER A 126 -14.80 1.90 21.54
C SER A 126 -15.72 2.36 20.38
N GLU A 127 -17.00 2.02 20.41
CA GLU A 127 -17.97 2.45 19.41
C GLU A 127 -18.04 3.98 19.25
N LYS A 128 -17.85 4.72 20.35
CA LYS A 128 -17.83 6.17 20.31
C LYS A 128 -16.67 6.67 19.45
N LEU A 129 -15.45 6.19 19.72
CA LEU A 129 -14.25 6.59 18.98
C LEU A 129 -14.33 6.11 17.52
N THR A 130 -14.86 4.92 17.26
CA THR A 130 -15.09 4.41 15.91
C THR A 130 -15.96 5.37 15.08
N LYS A 131 -17.07 5.86 15.65
CA LYS A 131 -17.94 6.85 14.99
C LYS A 131 -17.23 8.17 14.68
N GLU A 132 -16.42 8.64 15.63
CA GLU A 132 -15.59 9.84 15.43
C GLU A 132 -14.56 9.66 14.32
N ILE A 133 -13.91 8.47 14.25
CA ILE A 133 -12.98 8.10 13.18
C ILE A 133 -13.67 8.09 11.82
N LEU A 134 -14.84 7.46 11.69
CA LEU A 134 -15.61 7.41 10.45
C LEU A 134 -15.98 8.82 9.94
N VAL A 135 -16.43 9.70 10.85
CA VAL A 135 -16.71 11.10 10.52
C VAL A 135 -15.46 11.85 10.07
N SER A 136 -14.32 11.55 10.68
CA SER A 136 -13.05 12.21 10.31
C SER A 136 -12.51 11.65 8.98
N ALA A 137 -12.63 10.34 8.76
CA ALA A 137 -12.25 9.69 7.51
C ALA A 137 -12.99 10.27 6.31
N SER A 138 -14.30 10.57 6.45
CA SER A 138 -15.10 11.17 5.39
C SER A 138 -14.65 12.58 4.98
N LYS A 139 -13.84 13.26 5.80
CA LYS A 139 -13.32 14.62 5.56
C LYS A 139 -11.87 14.62 5.04
N ILE A 140 -11.23 13.46 4.98
CA ILE A 140 -9.83 13.30 4.59
C ILE A 140 -9.79 12.56 3.25
N ALA A 141 -9.27 13.18 2.19
CA ALA A 141 -9.33 12.65 0.83
C ALA A 141 -8.62 11.27 0.67
N ASN A 142 -7.62 10.99 1.47
CA ASN A 142 -6.87 9.72 1.41
C ASN A 142 -6.66 9.21 2.84
N PHE A 143 -7.75 8.88 3.52
CA PHE A 143 -7.67 8.25 4.83
C PHE A 143 -7.05 6.85 4.68
N SER A 144 -5.94 6.63 5.36
CA SER A 144 -5.12 5.43 5.17
C SER A 144 -5.07 4.56 6.43
N PHE A 145 -4.63 3.31 6.26
CA PHE A 145 -4.35 2.41 7.38
C PHE A 145 -3.33 2.96 8.37
N ASP A 146 -2.34 3.74 7.88
CA ASP A 146 -1.36 4.35 8.76
C ASP A 146 -2.00 5.36 9.71
N PHE A 147 -3.11 6.01 9.30
CA PHE A 147 -3.88 6.87 10.21
C PHE A 147 -4.60 6.06 11.28
N LEU A 148 -5.21 4.94 10.90
CA LEU A 148 -5.86 4.06 11.89
C LEU A 148 -4.87 3.53 12.91
N LYS A 149 -3.72 3.04 12.47
CA LYS A 149 -2.63 2.58 13.34
C LYS A 149 -2.12 3.70 14.25
N GLY A 150 -1.98 4.91 13.70
CA GLY A 150 -1.57 6.08 14.47
C GLY A 150 -2.58 6.44 15.55
N ILE A 151 -3.88 6.48 15.22
CA ILE A 151 -4.95 6.76 16.19
C ILE A 151 -4.98 5.68 17.27
N GLU A 152 -4.87 4.41 16.90
CA GLU A 152 -4.81 3.30 17.87
C GLU A 152 -3.63 3.44 18.82
N ALA A 153 -2.44 3.72 18.29
CA ALA A 153 -1.23 3.91 19.08
C ALA A 153 -1.37 5.08 20.07
N GLU A 154 -1.86 6.23 19.60
CA GLU A 154 -2.10 7.39 20.47
C GLU A 154 -3.15 7.09 21.53
N HIS A 155 -4.28 6.47 21.16
CA HIS A 155 -5.34 6.10 22.10
C HIS A 155 -4.86 5.10 23.16
N SER A 156 -3.96 4.18 22.80
CA SER A 156 -3.39 3.22 23.77
C SER A 156 -2.49 3.89 24.81
N ILE A 157 -1.83 4.99 24.45
CA ILE A 157 -0.94 5.75 25.33
C ILE A 157 -1.75 6.79 26.13
N TYR A 158 -2.69 7.46 25.47
CA TYR A 158 -3.51 8.55 26.01
C TYR A 158 -5.00 8.26 25.83
N PRO A 159 -5.59 7.33 26.63
CA PRO A 159 -6.97 6.88 26.44
C PRO A 159 -8.03 7.95 26.71
N ASP A 160 -7.66 9.02 27.43
CA ASP A 160 -8.55 10.14 27.78
C ASP A 160 -8.54 11.27 26.74
N ASP A 161 -7.59 11.22 25.77
CA ASP A 161 -7.48 12.24 24.73
C ASP A 161 -8.63 12.11 23.73
N THR A 162 -9.08 13.26 23.25
CA THR A 162 -10.08 13.32 22.16
C THR A 162 -9.42 12.98 20.82
N LEU A 163 -10.22 12.46 19.86
CA LEU A 163 -9.71 12.21 18.50
C LEU A 163 -9.08 13.48 17.87
N GLU A 164 -9.64 14.66 18.15
CA GLU A 164 -9.09 15.93 17.64
C GLU A 164 -7.69 16.21 18.16
N GLU A 165 -7.42 15.89 19.42
CA GLU A 165 -6.10 16.01 20.02
C GLU A 165 -5.12 15.01 19.42
N MET A 166 -5.50 13.74 19.32
CA MET A 166 -4.70 12.69 18.66
C MET A 166 -4.32 13.09 17.23
N LEU A 167 -5.27 13.59 16.44
CA LEU A 167 -5.04 14.02 15.06
C LEU A 167 -4.08 15.21 14.95
N LYS A 168 -3.93 16.05 16.00
CA LYS A 168 -2.92 17.12 16.02
C LYS A 168 -1.50 16.57 16.13
N TYR A 169 -1.30 15.48 16.86
CA TYR A 169 0.02 14.85 17.05
C TYR A 169 0.45 14.01 15.85
N LEU A 170 -0.50 13.45 15.10
CA LEU A 170 -0.23 12.56 13.97
C LEU A 170 0.30 13.26 12.71
N ASN A 171 0.76 14.50 12.82
CA ASN A 171 1.37 15.25 11.71
C ASN A 171 0.51 15.25 10.43
N LEU A 172 -0.81 15.17 10.62
CA LEU A 172 -1.77 15.27 9.54
C LEU A 172 -1.61 16.65 8.93
N LYS A 173 -1.01 16.72 7.75
CA LYS A 173 -1.17 17.90 6.91
C LYS A 173 -2.67 18.03 6.69
N LYS A 174 -3.33 18.86 7.52
CA LYS A 174 -4.66 19.37 7.17
C LYS A 174 -4.51 19.78 5.72
N LEU A 175 -5.32 19.20 4.85
CA LEU A 175 -5.42 19.66 3.48
C LEU A 175 -5.61 21.17 3.61
N GLN A 176 -4.52 21.93 3.47
CA GLN A 176 -4.61 23.36 3.32
C GLN A 176 -5.51 23.51 2.11
N ASN A 177 -6.58 24.28 2.29
CA ASN A 177 -7.57 24.65 1.29
C ASN A 177 -6.91 24.97 -0.06
N ASN A 178 -6.44 23.99 -0.77
CA ASN A 178 -5.98 24.08 -2.13
C ASN A 178 -7.04 23.48 -3.04
N ARG A 179 -8.04 24.32 -3.31
CA ARG A 179 -8.72 24.59 -4.58
C ARG A 179 -9.53 23.50 -5.27
N TYR A 180 -9.81 22.29 -4.76
CA TYR A 180 -10.56 21.30 -5.55
C TYR A 180 -11.59 20.44 -4.80
N LEU A 181 -12.03 20.85 -3.61
CA LEU A 181 -13.24 20.33 -3.02
C LEU A 181 -14.13 21.52 -2.63
N ASP A 182 -14.86 22.04 -3.61
CA ASP A 182 -16.07 22.78 -3.32
C ASP A 182 -17.07 21.78 -2.73
N ILE A 183 -17.15 21.74 -1.41
CA ILE A 183 -18.21 21.00 -0.74
C ILE A 183 -19.49 21.80 -0.97
N TYR A 184 -20.25 21.41 -1.96
CA TYR A 184 -21.58 21.95 -2.19
C TYR A 184 -22.51 21.41 -1.12
N LYS A 185 -22.95 22.26 -0.21
CA LYS A 185 -24.04 21.97 0.69
C LYS A 185 -25.32 21.88 -0.13
N ILE A 186 -25.80 20.65 -0.37
CA ILE A 186 -27.09 20.45 -1.04
C ILE A 186 -28.18 20.79 -0.03
N GLU A 187 -28.73 21.99 -0.08
CA GLU A 187 -29.79 22.41 0.83
C GLU A 187 -31.18 21.89 0.41
N LYS A 188 -31.37 21.51 -0.84
CA LYS A 188 -32.67 21.00 -1.34
C LYS A 188 -32.52 20.20 -2.63
N VAL A 189 -33.03 18.98 -2.64
CA VAL A 189 -33.25 18.22 -3.89
C VAL A 189 -34.67 18.41 -4.33
N ILE A 190 -34.89 19.15 -5.43
CA ILE A 190 -36.20 19.27 -6.08
C ILE A 190 -36.28 18.14 -7.10
N ARG A 191 -37.20 17.18 -6.89
CA ARG A 191 -37.56 16.19 -7.90
C ARG A 191 -38.74 16.80 -8.69
N ASP A 192 -38.50 17.18 -9.92
CA ASP A 192 -39.58 17.41 -10.87
C ASP A 192 -40.18 16.05 -11.26
N ARG A 193 -41.50 15.98 -11.20
CA ARG A 193 -42.28 14.80 -11.59
C ARG A 193 -42.56 14.81 -13.09
#